data_23d78158508eb52ce923560f057db0a8
#
_entry.id   23d78158508eb52ce923560f057db0a8
#
_cell.length_a   1.000
_cell.length_b   1.000
_cell.length_c   1.000
_cell.angle_alpha   90.00
_cell.angle_beta   90.00
_cell.angle_gamma   90.00
#
_symmetry.space_group_name_H-M   'P 1'
#
loop_
_entity.id
_entity.type
_entity.pdbx_description
1 polymer ?
#
loop_
_entity_poly.entity_id
_entity_poly.type
_entity_poly.pdbx_seq_one_letter_code
_entity_poly.pdbx_strand_id
1 'polypeptide(L)'
;MNYQDMGRRIRTVRRQRGLTQEKLAEQVGISASFLGHLERSTRVASLETLVALCNVLKINPDYLLSASLDNLTERMPQGLSQREQEQLTHLLRLAEDTVRNWNRE
;
A
#
# COMPACT_ATOMS: atom_id res chain seq x y z
N MET A 1 8.27 -5.75 12.07
CA MET A 1 7.06 -5.16 11.45
C MET A 1 6.79 -3.80 12.07
N ASN A 2 6.65 -2.77 11.24
CA ASN A 2 6.37 -1.43 11.73
C ASN A 2 4.86 -1.14 11.62
N TYR A 3 4.10 -1.52 12.65
CA TYR A 3 2.65 -1.33 12.68
C TYR A 3 2.25 0.14 12.78
N GLN A 4 3.07 0.96 13.42
CA GLN A 4 2.79 2.40 13.55
C GLN A 4 2.81 3.09 12.20
N ASP A 5 3.81 2.77 11.38
CA ASP A 5 3.90 3.32 10.03
C ASP A 5 2.73 2.83 9.17
N MET A 6 2.40 1.54 9.25
CA MET A 6 1.28 0.98 8.51
C MET A 6 -0.04 1.67 8.87
N GLY A 7 -0.29 1.88 10.16
CA GLY A 7 -1.50 2.56 10.63
C GLY A 7 -1.59 4.00 10.12
N ARG A 8 -0.49 4.74 10.15
CA ARG A 8 -0.44 6.10 9.60
C ARG A 8 -0.72 6.13 8.11
N ARG A 9 -0.20 5.16 7.35
CA ARG A 9 -0.43 5.08 5.92
C ARG A 9 -1.88 4.76 5.58
N ILE A 10 -2.51 3.87 6.34
CA ILE A 10 -3.95 3.60 6.20
C ILE A 10 -4.74 4.91 6.39
N ARG A 11 -4.47 5.63 7.47
CA ARG A 11 -5.14 6.89 7.76
C ARG A 11 -4.90 7.94 6.67
N THR A 12 -3.67 8.07 6.19
CA THR A 12 -3.31 9.03 5.15
C THR A 12 -4.09 8.76 3.87
N VAL A 13 -4.10 7.51 3.40
CA VAL A 13 -4.80 7.15 2.17
C VAL A 13 -6.32 7.30 2.36
N ARG A 14 -6.85 6.88 3.51
CA ARG A 14 -8.26 7.07 3.82
C ARG A 14 -8.68 8.53 3.65
N ARG A 15 -7.90 9.44 4.23
CA ARG A 15 -8.17 10.88 4.14
C ARG A 15 -8.04 11.40 2.71
N GLN A 16 -7.05 10.94 1.98
CA GLN A 16 -6.87 11.30 0.57
C GLN A 16 -8.05 10.85 -0.28
N ARG A 17 -8.71 9.74 0.08
CA ARG A 17 -9.91 9.25 -0.59
C ARG A 17 -11.18 9.93 -0.11
N GLY A 18 -11.09 10.86 0.86
CA GLY A 18 -12.25 11.56 1.40
C GLY A 18 -13.15 10.66 2.25
N LEU A 19 -12.63 9.58 2.81
CA LEU A 19 -13.42 8.64 3.59
C LEU A 19 -13.29 8.90 5.09
N THR A 20 -14.42 8.82 5.80
CA THR A 20 -14.41 8.76 7.25
C THR A 20 -14.02 7.37 7.72
N GLN A 21 -13.66 7.22 9.00
CA GLN A 21 -13.41 5.90 9.58
C GLN A 21 -14.63 4.99 9.44
N GLU A 22 -15.83 5.53 9.69
CA GLU A 22 -17.07 4.78 9.58
C GLU A 22 -17.30 4.27 8.15
N LYS A 23 -17.06 5.12 7.17
CA LYS A 23 -17.28 4.78 5.77
C LYS A 23 -16.31 3.70 5.30
N LEU A 24 -15.02 3.86 5.60
CA LEU A 24 -14.04 2.87 5.23
C LEU A 24 -14.29 1.54 5.94
N ALA A 25 -14.59 1.58 7.24
CA ALA A 25 -14.89 0.38 8.01
C ALA A 25 -16.07 -0.38 7.43
N GLU A 26 -17.14 0.33 7.05
CA GLU A 26 -18.30 -0.26 6.39
C GLU A 26 -17.92 -0.99 5.10
N GLN A 27 -17.10 -0.36 4.26
CA GLN A 27 -16.67 -0.93 2.98
C GLN A 27 -15.75 -2.13 3.14
N VAL A 28 -14.96 -2.16 4.21
CA VAL A 28 -14.02 -3.25 4.52
C VAL A 28 -14.70 -4.40 5.26
N GLY A 29 -15.81 -4.12 5.94
CA GLY A 29 -16.53 -5.13 6.72
C GLY A 29 -16.02 -5.25 8.16
N ILE A 30 -15.50 -4.18 8.72
CA ILE A 30 -15.03 -4.13 10.12
C ILE A 30 -15.73 -2.98 10.85
N SER A 31 -15.60 -2.91 12.18
CA SER A 31 -16.14 -1.80 12.93
C SER A 31 -15.24 -0.56 12.79
N ALA A 32 -15.85 0.63 12.91
CA ALA A 32 -15.10 1.89 12.92
C ALA A 32 -14.12 1.93 14.10
N SER A 33 -14.52 1.39 15.25
CA SER A 33 -13.66 1.29 16.42
C SER A 33 -12.41 0.44 16.13
N PHE A 34 -12.57 -0.71 15.47
CA PHE A 34 -11.45 -1.57 15.10
C PHE A 34 -10.54 -0.87 14.08
N LEU A 35 -11.11 -0.19 13.09
CA LEU A 35 -10.31 0.59 12.14
C LEU A 35 -9.50 1.67 12.86
N GLY A 36 -10.09 2.38 13.83
CA GLY A 36 -9.37 3.36 14.64
C GLY A 36 -8.19 2.73 15.39
N HIS A 37 -8.37 1.52 15.92
CA HIS A 37 -7.28 0.77 16.55
C HIS A 37 -6.17 0.42 15.55
N LEU A 38 -6.52 0.04 14.35
CA LEU A 38 -5.53 -0.26 13.30
C LEU A 38 -4.73 1.00 12.94
N GLU A 39 -5.41 2.14 12.78
CA GLU A 39 -4.75 3.41 12.45
C GLU A 39 -3.81 3.89 13.57
N ARG A 40 -4.16 3.64 14.83
CA ARG A 40 -3.34 3.95 16.00
C ARG A 40 -2.36 2.85 16.38
N SER A 41 -2.36 1.74 15.64
CA SER A 41 -1.51 0.56 15.88
C SER A 41 -1.67 -0.10 17.25
N THR A 42 -2.86 0.02 17.84
CA THR A 42 -3.20 -0.66 19.09
C THR A 42 -3.79 -2.04 18.85
N ARG A 43 -4.07 -2.39 17.60
CA ARG A 43 -4.50 -3.71 17.15
C ARG A 43 -3.83 -4.02 15.80
N VAL A 44 -3.73 -5.31 15.50
CA VAL A 44 -3.13 -5.80 14.26
C VAL A 44 -4.23 -6.33 13.35
N ALA A 45 -4.15 -5.98 12.07
CA ALA A 45 -5.08 -6.49 11.07
C ALA A 45 -4.76 -7.93 10.72
N SER A 46 -5.78 -8.76 10.53
CA SER A 46 -5.61 -10.05 9.86
C SER A 46 -5.19 -9.83 8.40
N LEU A 47 -4.66 -10.87 7.79
CA LEU A 47 -4.30 -10.81 6.38
C LEU A 47 -5.53 -10.49 5.52
N GLU A 48 -6.68 -11.08 5.82
CA GLU A 48 -7.92 -10.82 5.11
C GLU A 48 -8.34 -9.35 5.22
N THR A 49 -8.24 -8.77 6.39
CA THR A 49 -8.54 -7.35 6.60
C THR A 49 -7.57 -6.47 5.82
N LEU A 50 -6.29 -6.81 5.84
CA LEU A 50 -5.27 -6.06 5.09
C LEU A 50 -5.57 -6.08 3.58
N VAL A 51 -5.91 -7.24 3.04
CA VAL A 51 -6.28 -7.38 1.63
C VAL A 51 -7.52 -6.55 1.31
N ALA A 52 -8.55 -6.61 2.17
CA ALA A 52 -9.77 -5.83 1.99
C ALA A 52 -9.50 -4.32 2.02
N LEU A 53 -8.64 -3.86 2.93
CA LEU A 53 -8.22 -2.45 2.97
C LEU A 53 -7.54 -2.02 1.67
N CYS A 54 -6.61 -2.83 1.18
CA CYS A 54 -5.91 -2.53 -0.08
C CYS A 54 -6.88 -2.48 -1.25
N ASN A 55 -7.83 -3.40 -1.31
CA ASN A 55 -8.82 -3.45 -2.40
C ASN A 55 -9.75 -2.23 -2.38
N VAL A 56 -10.23 -1.84 -1.20
CA VAL A 56 -11.14 -0.68 -1.06
C VAL A 56 -10.39 0.62 -1.32
N LEU A 57 -9.20 0.77 -0.77
CA LEU A 57 -8.39 1.97 -0.94
C LEU A 57 -7.69 2.02 -2.29
N LYS A 58 -7.68 0.91 -3.03
CA LYS A 58 -7.01 0.78 -4.34
C LYS A 58 -5.54 1.12 -4.27
N ILE A 59 -4.87 0.52 -3.29
CA ILE A 59 -3.44 0.67 -3.08
C ILE A 59 -2.76 -0.68 -3.09
N ASN A 60 -1.47 -0.67 -3.43
CA ASN A 60 -0.63 -1.85 -3.39
C ASN A 60 -0.27 -2.16 -1.92
N PRO A 61 -0.31 -3.43 -1.48
CA PRO A 61 0.13 -3.82 -0.14
C PRO A 61 1.56 -3.36 0.16
N ASP A 62 2.44 -3.28 -0.84
CA ASP A 62 3.81 -2.80 -0.66
C ASP A 62 3.84 -1.39 -0.08
N TYR A 63 2.88 -0.53 -0.43
CA TYR A 63 2.79 0.81 0.13
C TYR A 63 2.54 0.77 1.63
N LEU A 64 1.60 -0.05 2.10
CA LEU A 64 1.29 -0.16 3.53
C LEU A 64 2.43 -0.78 4.33
N LEU A 65 3.20 -1.66 3.71
CA LEU A 65 4.25 -2.43 4.37
C LEU A 65 5.64 -1.85 4.14
N SER A 66 5.75 -0.72 3.44
CA SER A 66 7.03 -0.23 2.92
C SER A 66 8.09 0.01 3.99
N ALA A 67 7.70 0.42 5.20
CA ALA A 67 8.65 0.61 6.29
C ALA A 67 9.15 -0.71 6.91
N SER A 68 8.48 -1.83 6.61
CA SER A 68 8.81 -3.15 7.12
C SER A 68 9.50 -4.02 6.09
N LEU A 69 9.47 -3.61 4.83
CA LEU A 69 10.07 -4.35 3.73
C LEU A 69 11.48 -3.84 3.47
N ASP A 70 12.32 -4.74 3.01
CA ASP A 70 13.64 -4.35 2.54
C ASP A 70 13.51 -3.46 1.31
N ASN A 71 14.57 -2.69 1.03
CA ASN A 71 14.59 -1.81 -0.12
C ASN A 71 14.24 -2.60 -1.39
N LEU A 72 13.34 -2.04 -2.20
CA LEU A 72 12.90 -2.67 -3.44
C LEU A 72 14.07 -3.01 -4.38
N THR A 73 15.16 -2.25 -4.33
CA THR A 73 16.37 -2.53 -5.09
C THR A 73 17.06 -3.83 -4.65
N GLU A 74 16.90 -4.22 -3.39
CA GLU A 74 17.43 -5.47 -2.86
C GLU A 74 16.63 -6.68 -3.33
N ARG A 75 15.43 -6.47 -3.84
CA ARG A 75 14.56 -7.53 -4.37
C ARG A 75 14.78 -7.82 -5.84
N MET A 76 15.61 -7.02 -6.50
CA MET A 76 15.95 -7.28 -7.89
C MET A 76 16.75 -8.58 -8.00
N PRO A 77 16.62 -9.31 -9.13
CA PRO A 77 17.36 -10.54 -9.33
C PRO A 77 18.85 -10.32 -9.06
N GLN A 78 19.44 -11.21 -8.27
CA GLN A 78 20.87 -11.15 -7.99
C GLN A 78 21.65 -11.42 -9.28
N GLY A 79 22.77 -10.74 -9.44
CA GLY A 79 23.64 -10.88 -10.60
C GLY A 79 23.41 -9.85 -11.70
N LEU A 80 22.44 -8.95 -11.54
CA LEU A 80 22.27 -7.83 -12.47
C LEU A 80 23.34 -6.76 -12.19
N SER A 81 23.96 -6.25 -13.25
CA SER A 81 24.83 -5.08 -13.14
C SER A 81 23.99 -3.86 -12.75
N GLN A 82 24.66 -2.83 -12.23
CA GLN A 82 23.98 -1.58 -11.91
C GLN A 82 23.26 -1.00 -13.12
N ARG A 83 23.87 -1.07 -14.29
CA ARG A 83 23.28 -0.60 -15.54
C ARG A 83 22.01 -1.36 -15.89
N GLU A 84 22.02 -2.69 -15.72
CA GLU A 84 20.86 -3.54 -15.98
C GLU A 84 19.74 -3.25 -14.97
N GLN A 85 20.08 -3.01 -13.70
CA GLN A 85 19.11 -2.62 -12.68
C GLN A 85 18.47 -1.28 -13.02
N GLU A 86 19.22 -0.32 -13.49
CA GLU A 86 18.71 0.99 -13.93
C GLU A 86 17.78 0.84 -15.13
N GLN A 87 18.15 0.02 -16.09
CA GLN A 87 17.31 -0.28 -17.26
C GLN A 87 15.99 -0.92 -16.86
N LEU A 88 16.04 -1.90 -15.95
CA LEU A 88 14.83 -2.57 -15.47
C LEU A 88 13.93 -1.59 -14.73
N THR A 89 14.50 -0.75 -13.86
CA THR A 89 13.75 0.28 -13.14
C THR A 89 13.09 1.25 -14.11
N HIS A 90 13.80 1.67 -15.16
CA HIS A 90 13.26 2.57 -16.16
C HIS A 90 12.09 1.92 -16.92
N LEU A 91 12.22 0.64 -17.29
CA LEU A 91 11.16 -0.11 -17.95
C LEU A 91 9.91 -0.22 -17.09
N LEU A 92 10.08 -0.50 -15.79
CA LEU A 92 8.97 -0.57 -14.86
C LEU A 92 8.23 0.77 -14.72
N ARG A 93 8.96 1.88 -14.72
CA ARG A 93 8.37 3.22 -14.70
C ARG A 93 7.57 3.51 -15.96
N LEU A 94 8.10 3.15 -17.12
CA LEU A 94 7.40 3.33 -18.39
C LEU A 94 6.11 2.50 -18.42
N ALA A 95 6.14 1.27 -17.91
CA ALA A 95 4.96 0.42 -17.82
C ALA A 95 3.91 1.04 -16.90
N GLU A 96 4.31 1.56 -15.73
CA GLU A 96 3.42 2.24 -14.80
C GLU A 96 2.78 3.47 -15.43
N ASP A 97 3.57 4.29 -16.10
CA ASP A 97 3.07 5.50 -16.77
C ASP A 97 2.09 5.15 -17.89
N THR A 98 2.38 4.10 -18.65
CA THR A 98 1.50 3.62 -19.72
C THR A 98 0.15 3.17 -19.15
N VAL A 99 0.16 2.37 -18.07
CA VAL A 99 -1.06 1.90 -17.42
C VAL A 99 -1.83 3.09 -16.84
N ARG A 100 -1.13 4.04 -16.23
CA ARG A 100 -1.75 5.23 -15.64
C ARG A 100 -2.44 6.09 -16.69
N ASN A 101 -1.84 6.25 -17.88
CA ASN A 101 -2.37 7.05 -18.96
C ASN A 101 -3.42 6.32 -19.81
N TRP A 102 -3.47 4.99 -19.72
CA TRP A 102 -4.41 4.17 -20.49
C TRP A 102 -5.87 4.55 -20.29
N ASN A 103 -6.23 4.93 -19.07
CA ASN A 103 -7.61 5.23 -18.68
C ASN A 103 -7.99 6.71 -18.88
N ARG A 104 -7.18 7.52 -19.54
CA ARG A 104 -7.44 8.95 -19.75
C ARG A 104 -8.08 9.27 -21.10
N GLU A 105 -8.26 8.27 -21.94
CA GLU A 105 -8.90 8.45 -23.24
C GLU A 105 -10.41 8.27 -23.16
#